data_42fe4961b81faf6c42f1ec2e52c96378
#
_entry.id   42fe4961b81faf6c42f1ec2e52c96378
#
_cell.length_a   1.000
_cell.length_b   1.000
_cell.length_c   1.000
_cell.angle_alpha   90.00
_cell.angle_beta   90.00
_cell.angle_gamma   90.00
#
_symmetry.space_group_name_H-M   'P 1'
#
loop_
_entity.id
_entity.type
_entity.pdbx_description
1 polymer ?
#
loop_
_entity_poly.entity_id
_entity_poly.type
_entity_poly.pdbx_seq_one_letter_code
_entity_poly.pdbx_strand_id
1 'polypeptide(L)'
;PTEGMITVGNIKLSKLKSRGVAKYRRKLGVVFQDFRLLQDRDVYSNIAFAQHVIGASPREIKKNVARVLSLVGLSEKYRSNPNELSGGEQQRVALARALVNKPDILLADEPTGNLDPENSWEIMKLLDKVNKQGTTVIVVTHNLEIVEAMNKRVITMKKGVKVSDSKVVE
;
A
#
# COMPACT_ATOMS: atom_id res chain seq x y z
N PRO A 1 2.82 -0.04 21.02
CA PRO A 1 1.83 -0.74 21.83
C PRO A 1 1.77 -0.10 23.23
N THR A 2 0.63 -0.25 23.91
CA THR A 2 0.49 0.19 25.30
C THR A 2 1.36 -0.69 26.21
N GLU A 3 1.38 -1.99 25.91
CA GLU A 3 2.21 -2.99 26.56
C GLU A 3 2.78 -3.94 25.50
N GLY A 4 3.78 -4.74 25.89
CA GLY A 4 4.42 -5.71 25.02
C GLY A 4 5.48 -5.08 24.09
N MET A 5 5.95 -5.86 23.11
CA MET A 5 7.02 -5.50 22.19
C MET A 5 6.67 -5.84 20.76
N ILE A 6 6.92 -4.89 19.86
CA ILE A 6 6.81 -5.13 18.41
C ILE A 6 8.20 -5.08 17.81
N THR A 7 8.56 -6.14 17.08
CA THR A 7 9.79 -6.21 16.30
C THR A 7 9.44 -6.44 14.84
N VAL A 8 10.02 -5.65 13.94
CA VAL A 8 9.83 -5.77 12.49
C VAL A 8 11.20 -5.91 11.85
N GLY A 9 11.45 -7.06 11.23
CA GLY A 9 12.80 -7.45 10.86
C GLY A 9 13.71 -7.42 12.11
N ASN A 10 14.78 -6.65 12.06
CA ASN A 10 15.70 -6.49 13.18
C ASN A 10 15.46 -5.21 14.02
N ILE A 11 14.34 -4.52 13.81
CA ILE A 11 14.03 -3.23 14.43
C ILE A 11 12.99 -3.43 15.54
N LYS A 12 13.38 -3.16 16.80
CA LYS A 12 12.46 -3.08 17.94
C LYS A 12 11.81 -1.70 17.94
N LEU A 13 10.49 -1.60 17.62
CA LEU A 13 9.81 -0.33 17.45
C LEU A 13 9.78 0.52 18.73
N SER A 14 9.67 -0.12 19.90
CA SER A 14 9.71 0.57 21.21
C SER A 14 11.01 1.30 21.50
N LYS A 15 12.12 0.95 20.81
CA LYS A 15 13.42 1.59 20.97
C LYS A 15 13.66 2.75 20.00
N LEU A 16 12.72 3.03 19.09
CA LEU A 16 12.88 4.10 18.12
C LEU A 16 12.63 5.47 18.77
N LYS A 17 13.61 6.36 18.67
CA LYS A 17 13.45 7.80 18.95
C LYS A 17 12.74 8.49 17.77
N SER A 18 12.21 9.71 17.96
CA SER A 18 11.42 10.45 16.97
C SER A 18 12.03 10.48 15.55
N ARG A 19 13.34 10.74 15.43
CA ARG A 19 14.04 10.68 14.13
C ARG A 19 14.07 9.27 13.54
N GLY A 20 14.20 8.24 14.38
CA GLY A 20 14.15 6.83 13.98
C GLY A 20 12.77 6.44 13.46
N VAL A 21 11.71 6.91 14.10
CA VAL A 21 10.31 6.69 13.65
C VAL A 21 10.09 7.28 12.26
N ALA A 22 10.52 8.52 12.03
CA ALA A 22 10.39 9.16 10.71
C ALA A 22 11.14 8.37 9.62
N LYS A 23 12.37 7.93 9.90
CA LYS A 23 13.16 7.09 8.99
C LYS A 23 12.50 5.73 8.74
N TYR A 24 11.93 5.11 9.76
CA TYR A 24 11.25 3.83 9.65
C TYR A 24 9.97 3.94 8.80
N ARG A 25 9.16 5.00 9.01
CA ARG A 25 7.94 5.24 8.22
C ARG A 25 8.20 5.33 6.72
N ARG A 26 9.37 5.78 6.29
CA ARG A 26 9.76 5.84 4.86
C ARG A 26 9.91 4.46 4.21
N LYS A 27 10.05 3.40 5.02
CA LYS A 27 10.12 2.01 4.58
C LYS A 27 8.76 1.32 4.54
N LEU A 28 7.71 2.02 4.93
CA LEU A 28 6.34 1.53 4.93
C LEU A 28 5.56 2.20 3.81
N GLY A 29 4.83 1.41 3.04
CA GLY A 29 3.72 1.86 2.20
C GLY A 29 2.42 1.67 2.97
N VAL A 30 1.50 2.62 2.86
CA VAL A 30 0.16 2.51 3.47
C VAL A 30 -0.88 2.89 2.43
N VAL A 31 -1.89 2.04 2.29
CA VAL A 31 -3.06 2.26 1.44
C VAL A 31 -4.29 2.21 2.31
N PHE A 32 -5.18 3.18 2.16
CA PHE A 32 -6.42 3.30 2.92
C PHE A 32 -7.63 3.04 2.03
N GLN A 33 -8.75 2.69 2.62
CA GLN A 33 -10.02 2.47 1.94
C GLN A 33 -10.53 3.73 1.21
N ASP A 34 -10.32 4.91 1.78
CA ASP A 34 -10.78 6.21 1.27
C ASP A 34 -9.75 6.92 0.37
N PHE A 35 -8.82 6.19 -0.22
CA PHE A 35 -7.76 6.61 -1.15
C PHE A 35 -6.84 7.71 -0.62
N ARG A 36 -7.33 8.70 0.08
CA ARG A 36 -6.63 9.88 0.64
C ARG A 36 -5.75 10.60 -0.38
N LEU A 37 -6.27 10.79 -1.58
CA LEU A 37 -5.59 11.57 -2.59
C LEU A 37 -5.64 13.06 -2.28
N LEU A 38 -4.59 13.78 -2.63
CA LEU A 38 -4.54 15.24 -2.58
C LEU A 38 -5.37 15.76 -3.75
N GLN A 39 -6.53 16.35 -3.45
CA GLN A 39 -7.53 16.74 -4.44
C GLN A 39 -7.11 17.96 -5.27
N ASP A 40 -6.19 18.76 -4.75
CA ASP A 40 -5.58 19.95 -5.39
C ASP A 40 -4.39 19.60 -6.30
N ARG A 41 -4.10 18.31 -6.51
CA ARG A 41 -2.93 17.83 -7.24
C ARG A 41 -3.29 16.74 -8.23
N ASP A 42 -2.63 16.76 -9.39
CA ASP A 42 -2.73 15.71 -10.39
C ASP A 42 -2.14 14.37 -9.91
N VAL A 43 -2.32 13.32 -10.69
CA VAL A 43 -1.82 11.97 -10.42
C VAL A 43 -0.29 11.96 -10.22
N TYR A 44 0.46 12.64 -11.10
CA TYR A 44 1.90 12.73 -10.98
C TYR A 44 2.32 13.33 -9.64
N SER A 45 1.75 14.47 -9.29
CA SER A 45 2.07 15.22 -8.07
C SER A 45 1.66 14.47 -6.80
N ASN A 46 0.55 13.73 -6.83
CA ASN A 46 0.14 12.85 -5.74
C ASN A 46 1.22 11.79 -5.43
N ILE A 47 1.77 11.15 -6.46
CA ILE A 47 2.80 10.13 -6.31
C ILE A 47 4.16 10.76 -5.98
N ALA A 48 4.53 11.84 -6.67
CA ALA A 48 5.80 12.56 -6.48
C ALA A 48 5.94 13.11 -5.05
N PHE A 49 4.83 13.45 -4.39
CA PHE A 49 4.83 13.94 -3.02
C PHE A 49 5.58 13.02 -2.05
N ALA A 50 5.38 11.71 -2.17
CA ALA A 50 6.07 10.73 -1.32
C ALA A 50 7.60 10.70 -1.56
N GLN A 51 8.05 11.01 -2.77
CA GLN A 51 9.46 11.13 -3.13
C GLN A 51 10.07 12.45 -2.63
N HIS A 52 9.31 13.55 -2.69
CA HIS A 52 9.75 14.84 -2.12
C HIS A 52 10.00 14.73 -0.62
N VAL A 53 9.15 14.02 0.13
CA VAL A 53 9.29 13.81 1.58
C VAL A 53 10.61 13.11 1.94
N ILE A 54 11.14 12.27 1.05
CA ILE A 54 12.43 11.60 1.29
C ILE A 54 13.64 12.36 0.73
N GLY A 55 13.41 13.50 0.06
CA GLY A 55 14.47 14.33 -0.52
C GLY A 55 15.05 13.78 -1.82
N ALA A 56 14.26 13.03 -2.61
CA ALA A 56 14.70 12.51 -3.91
C ALA A 56 14.93 13.64 -4.92
N SER A 57 15.90 13.48 -5.79
CA SER A 57 16.21 14.44 -6.87
C SER A 57 15.09 14.47 -7.93
N PRO A 58 14.90 15.59 -8.67
CA PRO A 58 13.90 15.68 -9.73
C PRO A 58 14.01 14.56 -10.79
N ARG A 59 15.23 14.14 -11.11
CA ARG A 59 15.49 13.05 -12.05
C ARG A 59 15.00 11.69 -11.51
N GLU A 60 15.25 11.42 -10.23
CA GLU A 60 14.79 10.20 -9.56
C GLU A 60 13.27 10.18 -9.43
N ILE A 61 12.66 11.30 -9.06
CA ILE A 61 11.20 11.44 -8.97
C ILE A 61 10.56 11.09 -10.31
N LYS A 62 11.00 11.74 -11.42
CA LYS A 62 10.47 11.47 -12.75
C LYS A 62 10.57 9.98 -13.12
N LYS A 63 11.74 9.35 -12.88
CA LYS A 63 11.97 7.93 -13.15
C LYS A 63 11.08 7.01 -12.32
N ASN A 64 10.98 7.28 -11.01
CA ASN A 64 10.25 6.42 -10.08
C ASN A 64 8.74 6.55 -10.26
N VAL A 65 8.23 7.76 -10.51
CA VAL A 65 6.81 8.00 -10.80
C VAL A 65 6.41 7.29 -12.10
N ALA A 66 7.17 7.44 -13.19
CA ALA A 66 6.89 6.73 -14.43
C ALA A 66 6.86 5.20 -14.25
N ARG A 67 7.81 4.65 -13.47
CA ARG A 67 7.87 3.21 -13.16
C ARG A 67 6.61 2.74 -12.44
N VAL A 68 6.16 3.44 -11.41
CA VAL A 68 4.98 2.98 -10.64
C VAL A 68 3.68 3.23 -11.40
N LEU A 69 3.57 4.28 -12.21
CA LEU A 69 2.43 4.50 -13.10
C LEU A 69 2.29 3.37 -14.12
N SER A 70 3.40 2.93 -14.70
CA SER A 70 3.40 1.74 -15.57
C SER A 70 2.99 0.47 -14.82
N LEU A 71 3.46 0.29 -13.58
CA LEU A 71 3.10 -0.87 -12.74
C LEU A 71 1.60 -0.97 -12.48
N VAL A 72 0.95 0.18 -12.23
CA VAL A 72 -0.50 0.25 -11.91
C VAL A 72 -1.38 0.50 -13.15
N GLY A 73 -0.81 0.56 -14.36
CA GLY A 73 -1.55 0.74 -15.61
C GLY A 73 -2.16 2.13 -15.82
N LEU A 74 -1.53 3.18 -15.25
CA LEU A 74 -2.05 4.56 -15.31
C LEU A 74 -1.08 5.55 -15.99
N SER A 75 -0.22 5.07 -16.90
CA SER A 75 0.76 5.93 -17.58
C SER A 75 0.13 7.09 -18.32
N GLU A 76 -1.02 6.88 -18.98
CA GLU A 76 -1.72 7.92 -19.77
C GLU A 76 -2.49 8.92 -18.89
N LYS A 77 -2.72 8.59 -17.62
CA LYS A 77 -3.49 9.40 -16.66
C LYS A 77 -2.62 10.30 -15.77
N TYR A 78 -1.33 10.42 -16.07
CA TYR A 78 -0.39 11.10 -15.17
C TYR A 78 -0.71 12.57 -14.87
N ARG A 79 -1.43 13.26 -15.76
CA ARG A 79 -1.89 14.65 -15.61
C ARG A 79 -3.35 14.80 -15.15
N SER A 80 -4.10 13.71 -15.07
CA SER A 80 -5.50 13.75 -14.63
C SER A 80 -5.58 14.15 -13.15
N ASN A 81 -6.67 14.84 -12.80
CA ASN A 81 -6.99 15.15 -11.41
C ASN A 81 -7.75 13.98 -10.78
N PRO A 82 -7.71 13.82 -9.43
CA PRO A 82 -8.42 12.72 -8.76
C PRO A 82 -9.90 12.62 -9.10
N ASN A 83 -10.60 13.74 -9.27
CA ASN A 83 -12.02 13.81 -9.61
C ASN A 83 -12.37 13.37 -11.05
N GLU A 84 -11.37 13.23 -11.91
CA GLU A 84 -11.52 12.72 -13.28
C GLU A 84 -11.30 11.20 -13.36
N LEU A 85 -11.01 10.56 -12.23
CA LEU A 85 -10.70 9.14 -12.13
C LEU A 85 -11.84 8.33 -11.54
N SER A 86 -12.04 7.11 -12.05
CA SER A 86 -12.89 6.12 -11.40
C SER A 86 -12.35 5.74 -10.01
N GLY A 87 -13.18 5.14 -9.15
CA GLY A 87 -12.75 4.66 -7.84
C GLY A 87 -11.58 3.68 -7.91
N GLY A 88 -11.61 2.74 -8.86
CA GLY A 88 -10.52 1.81 -9.11
C GLY A 88 -9.22 2.50 -9.56
N GLU A 89 -9.31 3.54 -10.42
CA GLU A 89 -8.17 4.34 -10.82
C GLU A 89 -7.59 5.12 -9.63
N GLN A 90 -8.45 5.73 -8.80
CA GLN A 90 -8.02 6.45 -7.60
C GLN A 90 -7.29 5.52 -6.63
N GLN A 91 -7.78 4.30 -6.42
CA GLN A 91 -7.12 3.30 -5.59
C GLN A 91 -5.76 2.88 -6.18
N ARG A 92 -5.66 2.72 -7.51
CA ARG A 92 -4.39 2.45 -8.18
C ARG A 92 -3.38 3.62 -8.02
N VAL A 93 -3.85 4.88 -8.01
CA VAL A 93 -2.98 6.04 -7.69
C VAL A 93 -2.51 6.00 -6.24
N ALA A 94 -3.39 5.71 -5.28
CA ALA A 94 -3.03 5.57 -3.86
C ALA A 94 -1.98 4.46 -3.66
N LEU A 95 -2.15 3.33 -4.36
CA LEU A 95 -1.21 2.22 -4.35
C LEU A 95 0.14 2.61 -4.99
N ALA A 96 0.13 3.31 -6.13
CA ALA A 96 1.35 3.82 -6.75
C ALA A 96 2.12 4.77 -5.82
N ARG A 97 1.41 5.68 -5.13
CA ARG A 97 2.01 6.56 -4.12
C ARG A 97 2.65 5.80 -2.96
N ALA A 98 2.02 4.73 -2.49
CA ALA A 98 2.56 3.88 -1.43
C ALA A 98 3.81 3.10 -1.88
N LEU A 99 3.88 2.73 -3.17
CA LEU A 99 4.94 1.88 -3.74
C LEU A 99 6.13 2.65 -4.34
N VAL A 100 6.01 3.97 -4.56
CA VAL A 100 7.04 4.75 -5.28
C VAL A 100 8.40 4.73 -4.59
N ASN A 101 8.42 4.65 -3.25
CA ASN A 101 9.63 4.55 -2.43
C ASN A 101 10.15 3.12 -2.24
N LYS A 102 9.58 2.12 -2.93
CA LYS A 102 9.94 0.70 -2.79
C LYS A 102 9.93 0.25 -1.32
N PRO A 103 8.78 0.27 -0.66
CA PRO A 103 8.69 -0.06 0.76
C PRO A 103 9.04 -1.53 1.01
N ASP A 104 9.63 -1.81 2.18
CA ASP A 104 9.87 -3.18 2.65
C ASP A 104 8.52 -3.86 3.00
N ILE A 105 7.56 -3.07 3.49
CA ILE A 105 6.23 -3.54 3.90
C ILE A 105 5.16 -2.60 3.34
N LEU A 106 4.11 -3.17 2.76
CA LEU A 106 2.89 -2.50 2.34
C LEU A 106 1.73 -2.92 3.25
N LEU A 107 1.11 -1.94 3.90
CA LEU A 107 -0.10 -2.12 4.70
C LEU A 107 -1.29 -1.63 3.87
N ALA A 108 -2.28 -2.47 3.63
CA ALA A 108 -3.49 -2.13 2.90
C ALA A 108 -4.71 -2.39 3.79
N ASP A 109 -5.38 -1.29 4.17
CA ASP A 109 -6.56 -1.32 5.03
C ASP A 109 -7.80 -1.20 4.16
N GLU A 110 -8.58 -2.29 4.07
CA GLU A 110 -9.76 -2.44 3.20
C GLU A 110 -9.55 -1.91 1.76
N PRO A 111 -8.49 -2.37 1.06
CA PRO A 111 -8.09 -1.76 -0.22
C PRO A 111 -9.11 -1.92 -1.34
N THR A 112 -10.15 -2.72 -1.14
CA THR A 112 -11.23 -3.01 -2.10
C THR A 112 -12.61 -2.57 -1.61
N GLY A 113 -12.71 -2.00 -0.40
CA GLY A 113 -14.00 -1.75 0.26
C GLY A 113 -14.94 -0.76 -0.45
N ASN A 114 -14.41 0.10 -1.32
CA ASN A 114 -15.19 1.09 -2.09
C ASN A 114 -15.18 0.79 -3.60
N LEU A 115 -14.89 -0.44 -4.00
CA LEU A 115 -14.74 -0.84 -5.40
C LEU A 115 -15.76 -1.90 -5.78
N ASP A 116 -16.13 -1.91 -7.06
CA ASP A 116 -16.87 -3.02 -7.66
C ASP A 116 -16.00 -4.31 -7.70
N PRO A 117 -16.62 -5.47 -7.94
CA PRO A 117 -15.91 -6.76 -7.92
C PRO A 117 -14.74 -6.84 -8.91
N GLU A 118 -14.88 -6.30 -10.11
CA GLU A 118 -13.85 -6.36 -11.15
C GLU A 118 -12.61 -5.54 -10.74
N ASN A 119 -12.80 -4.28 -10.36
CA ASN A 119 -11.72 -3.43 -9.84
C ASN A 119 -11.10 -4.01 -8.56
N SER A 120 -11.90 -4.64 -7.69
CA SER A 120 -11.40 -5.30 -6.49
C SER A 120 -10.39 -6.40 -6.83
N TRP A 121 -10.71 -7.25 -7.81
CA TRP A 121 -9.81 -8.30 -8.28
C TRP A 121 -8.53 -7.74 -8.92
N GLU A 122 -8.62 -6.65 -9.68
CA GLU A 122 -7.44 -6.00 -10.25
C GLU A 122 -6.49 -5.49 -9.15
N ILE A 123 -7.03 -4.86 -8.11
CA ILE A 123 -6.22 -4.41 -6.97
C ILE A 123 -5.55 -5.59 -6.26
N MET A 124 -6.28 -6.68 -6.01
CA MET A 124 -5.70 -7.86 -5.34
C MET A 124 -4.61 -8.54 -6.18
N LYS A 125 -4.81 -8.67 -7.49
CA LYS A 125 -3.77 -9.16 -8.42
C LYS A 125 -2.52 -8.26 -8.41
N LEU A 126 -2.71 -6.95 -8.32
CA LEU A 126 -1.61 -6.01 -8.24
C LEU A 126 -0.84 -6.14 -6.92
N LEU A 127 -1.54 -6.33 -5.79
CA LEU A 127 -0.93 -6.60 -4.48
C LEU A 127 -0.13 -7.91 -4.48
N ASP A 128 -0.65 -8.96 -5.11
CA ASP A 128 0.07 -10.25 -5.27
C ASP A 128 1.34 -10.07 -6.13
N LYS A 129 1.25 -9.31 -7.23
CA LYS A 129 2.41 -8.97 -8.06
C LYS A 129 3.49 -8.23 -7.29
N VAL A 130 3.10 -7.27 -6.45
CA VAL A 130 4.01 -6.51 -5.57
C VAL A 130 4.65 -7.43 -4.53
N ASN A 131 3.89 -8.36 -3.95
CA ASN A 131 4.41 -9.35 -3.01
C ASN A 131 5.43 -10.27 -3.67
N LYS A 132 5.15 -10.78 -4.87
CA LYS A 132 6.10 -11.60 -5.66
C LYS A 132 7.40 -10.86 -6.02
N GLN A 133 7.40 -9.54 -6.01
CA GLN A 133 8.60 -8.71 -6.21
C GLN A 133 9.40 -8.48 -4.91
N GLY A 134 9.02 -9.09 -3.79
CA GLY A 134 9.74 -9.09 -2.52
C GLY A 134 9.22 -8.12 -1.46
N THR A 135 8.17 -7.32 -1.72
CA THR A 135 7.52 -6.51 -0.68
C THR A 135 6.65 -7.39 0.21
N THR A 136 6.78 -7.30 1.51
CA THR A 136 5.82 -7.93 2.43
C THR A 136 4.50 -7.17 2.37
N VAL A 137 3.40 -7.84 1.98
CA VAL A 137 2.07 -7.24 1.88
C VAL A 137 1.19 -7.75 3.01
N ILE A 138 0.60 -6.82 3.77
CA ILE A 138 -0.38 -7.11 4.81
C ILE A 138 -1.68 -6.44 4.41
N VAL A 139 -2.72 -7.24 4.16
CA VAL A 139 -4.06 -6.76 3.82
C VAL A 139 -4.98 -6.98 5.01
N VAL A 140 -5.69 -5.95 5.42
CA VAL A 140 -6.81 -6.04 6.36
C VAL A 140 -8.08 -5.98 5.54
N THR A 141 -8.93 -7.01 5.65
CA THR A 141 -10.21 -7.06 4.94
C THR A 141 -11.20 -7.97 5.67
N HIS A 142 -12.47 -7.71 5.46
CA HIS A 142 -13.57 -8.56 5.90
C HIS A 142 -14.21 -9.36 4.74
N ASN A 143 -13.72 -9.20 3.52
CA ASN A 143 -14.23 -9.93 2.35
C ASN A 143 -13.66 -11.35 2.30
N LEU A 144 -14.48 -12.33 2.72
CA LEU A 144 -14.08 -13.73 2.80
C LEU A 144 -13.81 -14.35 1.42
N GLU A 145 -14.55 -13.95 0.37
CA GLU A 145 -14.34 -14.48 -0.99
C GLU A 145 -12.93 -14.15 -1.50
N ILE A 146 -12.49 -12.91 -1.27
CA ILE A 146 -11.13 -12.47 -1.62
C ILE A 146 -10.10 -13.27 -0.80
N VAL A 147 -10.34 -13.43 0.51
CA VAL A 147 -9.42 -14.15 1.40
C VAL A 147 -9.22 -15.58 0.93
N GLU A 148 -10.30 -16.29 0.63
CA GLU A 148 -10.28 -17.70 0.16
C GLU A 148 -9.58 -17.82 -1.20
N ALA A 149 -9.98 -16.98 -2.16
CA ALA A 149 -9.44 -17.06 -3.52
C ALA A 149 -7.97 -16.65 -3.63
N MET A 150 -7.47 -15.77 -2.75
CA MET A 150 -6.07 -15.38 -2.74
C MET A 150 -5.14 -16.48 -2.20
N ASN A 151 -5.65 -17.44 -1.46
CA ASN A 151 -4.90 -18.55 -0.88
C ASN A 151 -3.58 -18.12 -0.22
N LYS A 152 -3.66 -17.17 0.71
CA LYS A 152 -2.51 -16.64 1.46
C LYS A 152 -2.67 -16.98 2.94
N ARG A 153 -1.60 -16.78 3.73
CA ARG A 153 -1.69 -16.88 5.18
C ARG A 153 -2.76 -15.92 5.73
N VAL A 154 -3.66 -16.45 6.55
CA VAL A 154 -4.75 -15.67 7.15
C VAL A 154 -4.61 -15.66 8.66
N ILE A 155 -4.62 -14.48 9.24
CA ILE A 155 -4.68 -14.26 10.68
C ILE A 155 -6.05 -13.68 11.00
N THR A 156 -6.89 -14.48 11.70
CA THR A 156 -8.24 -14.02 12.08
C THR A 156 -8.19 -13.34 13.44
N MET A 157 -8.75 -12.13 13.47
CA MET A 157 -8.87 -11.32 14.68
C MET A 157 -10.32 -11.21 15.10
N LYS A 158 -10.63 -11.38 16.41
CA LYS A 158 -11.96 -11.17 16.98
C LYS A 158 -11.83 -10.42 18.30
N LYS A 159 -12.51 -9.27 18.41
CA LYS A 159 -12.45 -8.41 19.61
C LYS A 159 -11.03 -8.10 20.09
N GLY A 160 -10.12 -7.81 19.15
CA GLY A 160 -8.72 -7.49 19.45
C GLY A 160 -7.81 -8.70 19.77
N VAL A 161 -8.34 -9.93 19.73
CA VAL A 161 -7.60 -11.16 20.03
C VAL A 161 -7.40 -11.98 18.76
N LYS A 162 -6.20 -12.52 18.56
CA LYS A 162 -5.92 -13.50 17.50
C LYS A 162 -6.60 -14.82 17.83
N VAL A 163 -7.55 -15.24 17.00
CA VAL A 163 -8.31 -16.50 17.17
C VAL A 163 -7.81 -17.62 16.30
N SER A 164 -7.22 -17.32 15.14
CA SER A 164 -6.60 -18.32 14.27
C SER A 164 -5.43 -17.75 13.47
N ASP A 165 -4.60 -18.64 12.95
CA ASP A 165 -3.44 -18.32 12.11
C ASP A 165 -3.25 -19.51 11.16
N SER A 166 -3.78 -19.40 9.95
CA SER A 166 -3.65 -20.44 8.94
C SER A 166 -2.32 -20.27 8.21
N LYS A 167 -1.51 -21.33 8.16
CA LYS A 167 -0.38 -21.38 7.24
C LYS A 167 -0.90 -21.61 5.83
N VAL A 168 -0.19 -21.07 4.83
CA VAL A 168 -0.41 -21.45 3.43
C VAL A 168 -0.15 -22.95 3.33
N VAL A 169 -1.11 -23.70 2.81
CA VAL A 169 -0.85 -25.09 2.39
C VAL A 169 -0.10 -24.96 1.06
N GLU A 170 1.18 -25.33 1.06
CA GLU A 170 2.00 -25.44 -0.15
C GLU A 170 1.48 -26.56 -1.06
#